data_4c2c37a6b4b1b7954032961d889212c4
#
_entry.id   4c2c37a6b4b1b7954032961d889212c4
#
_cell.length_a   1.000
_cell.length_b   1.000
_cell.length_c   1.000
_cell.angle_alpha   90.00
_cell.angle_beta   90.00
_cell.angle_gamma   90.00
#
_symmetry.space_group_name_H-M   'P 1'
#
loop_
_entity.id
_entity.type
_entity.pdbx_description
1 polymer ?
#
loop_
_entity_poly.entity_id
_entity_poly.type
_entity_poly.pdbx_seq_one_letter_code
_entity_poly.pdbx_strand_id
1 'polypeptide(L)'
;MRDFSEYRGYEVYGLSVVGFVKGFAAFRSIATTFLMRENIGTLDREGTIVIEPHGWYPLDGYLRAFNAIARETGESVVRQLGVGVMQNVHWPKEADSLEGMVRLINVGYHMHHRRDGVPLHDPVKGLTPSLIGSYEGRKVSDSVFVIECANPYPCLFDQGLVQGGLRRLGVKPGSVTVTHEASRPCRAKDGESCTLRLQLGPGAEWGIRSRVSTRPGPGIRF
;
A
#
# COMPACT_ATOMS: atom_id res chain seq x y z
N MET A 1 12.74 -14.25 11.09
CA MET A 1 12.56 -12.90 10.47
C MET A 1 12.55 -13.15 8.98
N ARG A 2 11.56 -12.62 8.24
CA ARG A 2 11.49 -12.82 6.79
C ARG A 2 12.77 -12.27 6.15
N ASP A 3 13.36 -13.03 5.24
CA ASP A 3 14.48 -12.57 4.42
C ASP A 3 13.92 -11.72 3.26
N PHE A 4 14.50 -10.55 3.05
CA PHE A 4 14.17 -9.64 1.95
C PHE A 4 15.32 -9.49 0.96
N SER A 5 16.32 -10.39 1.00
CA SER A 5 17.48 -10.33 0.12
C SER A 5 17.13 -10.44 -1.37
N GLU A 6 16.02 -11.09 -1.70
CA GLU A 6 15.47 -11.18 -3.06
C GLU A 6 15.10 -9.83 -3.67
N TYR A 7 14.88 -8.78 -2.81
CA TYR A 7 14.56 -7.41 -3.25
C TYR A 7 15.79 -6.50 -3.38
N ARG A 8 17.01 -7.04 -3.29
CA ARG A 8 18.23 -6.27 -3.60
C ARG A 8 18.21 -5.80 -5.05
N GLY A 9 18.62 -4.54 -5.28
CA GLY A 9 18.51 -3.87 -6.57
C GLY A 9 17.16 -3.23 -6.84
N TYR A 10 16.13 -3.54 -6.04
CA TYR A 10 14.89 -2.76 -6.03
C TYR A 10 14.98 -1.58 -5.08
N GLU A 11 14.29 -0.49 -5.43
CA GLU A 11 14.24 0.73 -4.66
C GLU A 11 12.80 1.24 -4.55
N VAL A 12 12.51 1.90 -3.42
CA VAL A 12 11.24 2.57 -3.16
C VAL A 12 11.41 4.09 -3.27
N TYR A 13 10.42 4.76 -3.85
CA TYR A 13 10.43 6.20 -4.06
C TYR A 13 10.30 6.98 -2.74
N GLY A 14 11.06 8.07 -2.61
CA GLY A 14 11.15 8.86 -1.39
C GLY A 14 9.81 9.40 -0.89
N LEU A 15 8.89 9.80 -1.79
CA LEU A 15 7.55 10.23 -1.38
C LEU A 15 6.77 9.13 -0.63
N SER A 16 6.96 7.86 -0.98
CA SER A 16 6.36 6.74 -0.23
C SER A 16 6.92 6.65 1.18
N VAL A 17 8.24 6.84 1.32
CA VAL A 17 8.91 6.84 2.63
C VAL A 17 8.49 8.06 3.47
N VAL A 18 8.33 9.24 2.86
CA VAL A 18 7.77 10.43 3.52
C VAL A 18 6.36 10.16 4.02
N GLY A 19 5.51 9.58 3.16
CA GLY A 19 4.14 9.20 3.54
C GLY A 19 4.11 8.20 4.69
N PHE A 20 5.00 7.23 4.67
CA PHE A 20 5.19 6.24 5.72
C PHE A 20 5.57 6.90 7.06
N VAL A 21 6.60 7.76 7.09
CA VAL A 21 7.01 8.48 8.31
C VAL A 21 5.90 9.35 8.85
N LYS A 22 5.15 10.05 7.99
CA LYS A 22 3.99 10.85 8.39
C LYS A 22 2.86 9.99 8.97
N GLY A 23 2.63 8.82 8.41
CA GLY A 23 1.60 7.88 8.89
C GLY A 23 1.90 7.32 10.28
N PHE A 24 3.18 7.26 10.67
CA PHE A 24 3.63 6.89 12.02
C PHE A 24 3.84 8.09 12.95
N ALA A 25 3.17 9.22 12.74
CA ALA A 25 3.44 10.47 13.48
C ALA A 25 3.54 10.30 15.01
N ALA A 26 2.64 9.52 15.62
CA ALA A 26 2.67 9.20 17.06
C ALA A 26 3.83 8.27 17.46
N PHE A 27 4.43 7.56 16.51
CA PHE A 27 5.53 6.61 16.69
C PHE A 27 6.79 7.02 15.91
N ARG A 28 6.94 8.32 15.62
CA ARG A 28 8.02 8.85 14.77
C ARG A 28 9.41 8.43 15.24
N SER A 29 9.67 8.42 16.54
CA SER A 29 10.95 8.00 17.10
C SER A 29 11.28 6.55 16.81
N ILE A 30 10.27 5.66 16.87
CA ILE A 30 10.40 4.25 16.51
C ILE A 30 10.71 4.14 15.01
N ALA A 31 9.92 4.82 14.16
CA ALA A 31 10.14 4.83 12.72
C ALA A 31 11.54 5.35 12.36
N THR A 32 11.97 6.47 12.97
CA THR A 32 13.32 7.03 12.81
C THR A 32 14.39 6.00 13.14
N THR A 33 14.29 5.35 14.31
CA THR A 33 15.29 4.38 14.76
C THR A 33 15.48 3.25 13.75
N PHE A 34 14.39 2.66 13.23
CA PHE A 34 14.49 1.53 12.32
C PHE A 34 14.90 1.94 10.90
N LEU A 35 14.44 3.08 10.39
CA LEU A 35 14.86 3.59 9.10
C LEU A 35 16.36 3.96 9.11
N MET A 36 16.84 4.60 10.16
CA MET A 36 18.26 4.95 10.29
C MET A 36 19.17 3.71 10.38
N ARG A 37 18.72 2.61 10.98
CA ARG A 37 19.46 1.32 10.99
C ARG A 37 19.66 0.74 9.58
N GLU A 38 18.75 1.04 8.68
CA GLU A 38 18.82 0.62 7.28
C GLU A 38 19.41 1.70 6.35
N ASN A 39 20.00 2.75 6.92
CA ASN A 39 20.56 3.90 6.20
C ASN A 39 19.54 4.62 5.30
N ILE A 40 18.28 4.67 5.73
CA ILE A 40 17.20 5.36 5.02
C ILE A 40 16.95 6.72 5.69
N GLY A 41 17.23 7.80 4.95
CA GLY A 41 17.14 9.17 5.43
C GLY A 41 18.38 9.64 6.19
N THR A 42 18.29 10.84 6.72
CA THR A 42 19.30 11.48 7.58
C THR A 42 18.62 12.13 8.78
N LEU A 43 19.38 12.56 9.77
CA LEU A 43 18.84 13.34 10.90
C LEU A 43 19.15 14.81 10.70
N ASP A 44 18.18 15.67 10.99
CA ASP A 44 18.42 17.11 11.12
C ASP A 44 19.09 17.44 12.46
N ARG A 45 19.29 18.76 12.72
CA ARG A 45 19.91 19.24 13.96
C ARG A 45 19.10 18.94 15.22
N GLU A 46 17.80 18.67 15.05
CA GLU A 46 16.85 18.38 16.13
C GLU A 46 16.67 16.86 16.33
N GLY A 47 17.40 16.03 15.56
CA GLY A 47 17.29 14.57 15.61
C GLY A 47 16.03 14.03 14.91
N THR A 48 15.37 14.84 14.10
CA THR A 48 14.22 14.42 13.31
C THR A 48 14.69 13.82 11.99
N ILE A 49 14.07 12.69 11.58
CA ILE A 49 14.40 12.07 10.32
C ILE A 49 13.98 12.94 9.14
N VAL A 50 14.90 13.12 8.21
CA VAL A 50 14.70 13.80 6.93
C VAL A 50 14.80 12.77 5.81
N ILE A 51 13.77 12.68 5.00
CA ILE A 51 13.70 11.85 3.80
C ILE A 51 13.71 12.77 2.59
N GLU A 52 14.61 12.52 1.63
CA GLU A 52 14.58 13.21 0.35
C GLU A 52 13.36 12.73 -0.46
N PRO A 53 12.35 13.60 -0.72
CA PRO A 53 11.10 13.18 -1.35
C PRO A 53 11.26 12.59 -2.75
N HIS A 54 12.25 13.08 -3.50
CA HIS A 54 12.53 12.62 -4.87
C HIS A 54 13.70 11.64 -4.94
N GLY A 55 14.22 11.24 -3.78
CA GLY A 55 15.23 10.20 -3.65
C GLY A 55 14.67 8.79 -3.87
N TRP A 56 15.58 7.83 -3.93
CA TRP A 56 15.26 6.41 -4.01
C TRP A 56 16.03 5.67 -2.93
N TYR A 57 15.36 4.72 -2.26
CA TYR A 57 15.89 4.01 -1.11
C TYR A 57 15.84 2.50 -1.32
N PRO A 58 16.84 1.74 -0.83
CA PRO A 58 16.87 0.29 -0.97
C PRO A 58 15.60 -0.35 -0.42
N LEU A 59 14.89 -1.13 -1.26
CA LEU A 59 13.61 -1.73 -0.90
C LEU A 59 13.76 -2.80 0.18
N ASP A 60 14.81 -3.62 0.13
CA ASP A 60 15.06 -4.65 1.15
C ASP A 60 15.26 -4.05 2.54
N GLY A 61 16.03 -2.94 2.65
CA GLY A 61 16.20 -2.18 3.89
C GLY A 61 14.88 -1.57 4.37
N TYR A 62 14.14 -0.94 3.46
CA TYR A 62 12.84 -0.36 3.78
C TYR A 62 11.84 -1.42 4.31
N LEU A 63 11.80 -2.60 3.71
CA LEU A 63 10.95 -3.69 4.16
C LEU A 63 11.34 -4.23 5.53
N ARG A 64 12.67 -4.33 5.83
CA ARG A 64 13.13 -4.69 7.18
C ARG A 64 12.68 -3.67 8.22
N ALA A 65 12.89 -2.37 7.93
CA ALA A 65 12.44 -1.29 8.81
C ALA A 65 10.92 -1.33 9.00
N PHE A 66 10.14 -1.44 7.92
CA PHE A 66 8.68 -1.50 7.99
C PHE A 66 8.20 -2.66 8.87
N ASN A 67 8.73 -3.87 8.67
CA ASN A 67 8.32 -5.03 9.46
C ASN A 67 8.74 -4.92 10.95
N ALA A 68 9.88 -4.29 11.23
CA ALA A 68 10.30 -4.01 12.59
C ALA A 68 9.36 -3.01 13.28
N ILE A 69 9.05 -1.90 12.61
CA ILE A 69 8.12 -0.88 13.12
C ILE A 69 6.71 -1.48 13.32
N ALA A 70 6.25 -2.30 12.38
CA ALA A 70 4.95 -2.97 12.47
C ALA A 70 4.82 -3.85 13.73
N ARG A 71 5.88 -4.54 14.11
CA ARG A 71 5.91 -5.36 15.34
C ARG A 71 5.87 -4.52 16.60
N GLU A 72 6.54 -3.37 16.61
CA GLU A 72 6.59 -2.48 17.78
C GLU A 72 5.30 -1.68 17.96
N THR A 73 4.66 -1.28 16.87
CA THR A 73 3.47 -0.39 16.90
C THR A 73 2.15 -1.15 16.89
N GLY A 74 2.16 -2.41 16.44
CA GLY A 74 1.00 -3.27 16.38
C GLY A 74 0.13 -3.14 15.13
N GLU A 75 -0.78 -4.10 15.00
CA GLU A 75 -1.59 -4.33 13.79
C GLU A 75 -2.47 -3.17 13.38
N SER A 76 -3.08 -2.50 14.36
CA SER A 76 -4.01 -1.39 14.12
C SER A 76 -3.32 -0.22 13.42
N VAL A 77 -2.09 0.10 13.85
CA VAL A 77 -1.31 1.21 13.29
C VAL A 77 -0.92 0.92 11.84
N VAL A 78 -0.48 -0.30 11.56
CA VAL A 78 -0.12 -0.73 10.19
C VAL A 78 -1.32 -0.66 9.24
N ARG A 79 -2.49 -1.09 9.70
CA ARG A 79 -3.73 -1.01 8.92
C ARG A 79 -4.13 0.44 8.66
N GLN A 80 -4.07 1.31 9.67
CA GLN A 80 -4.37 2.73 9.51
C GLN A 80 -3.40 3.45 8.56
N LEU A 81 -2.14 3.04 8.53
CA LEU A 81 -1.18 3.55 7.55
C LEU A 81 -1.66 3.28 6.11
N GLY A 82 -2.09 2.06 5.80
CA GLY A 82 -2.64 1.72 4.48
C GLY A 82 -3.90 2.55 4.14
N VAL A 83 -4.80 2.73 5.10
CA VAL A 83 -5.98 3.61 4.95
C VAL A 83 -5.55 5.03 4.61
N GLY A 84 -4.56 5.57 5.33
CA GLY A 84 -4.03 6.92 5.13
C GLY A 84 -3.41 7.13 3.75
N VAL A 85 -2.70 6.14 3.23
CA VAL A 85 -2.16 6.19 1.85
C VAL A 85 -3.30 6.43 0.85
N MET A 86 -4.36 5.62 0.90
CA MET A 86 -5.48 5.73 -0.04
C MET A 86 -6.31 7.02 0.11
N GLN A 87 -6.27 7.66 1.27
CA GLN A 87 -6.90 8.97 1.48
C GLN A 87 -6.15 10.11 0.78
N ASN A 88 -4.83 9.97 0.62
CA ASN A 88 -3.96 11.02 0.09
C ASN A 88 -3.55 10.82 -1.37
N VAL A 89 -3.81 9.66 -1.96
CA VAL A 89 -3.50 9.39 -3.37
C VAL A 89 -4.43 10.18 -4.30
N HIS A 90 -3.91 10.62 -5.45
CA HIS A 90 -4.76 11.12 -6.54
C HIS A 90 -5.72 10.02 -6.99
N TRP A 91 -7.02 10.33 -7.07
CA TRP A 91 -8.05 9.37 -7.44
C TRP A 91 -8.58 9.68 -8.84
N PRO A 92 -8.14 8.95 -9.88
CA PRO A 92 -8.61 9.16 -11.24
C PRO A 92 -10.07 8.70 -11.40
N LYS A 93 -10.74 9.24 -12.41
CA LYS A 93 -12.17 8.90 -12.66
C LYS A 93 -12.37 7.42 -12.98
N GLU A 94 -11.38 6.81 -13.59
CA GLU A 94 -11.37 5.40 -13.99
C GLU A 94 -11.30 4.43 -12.81
N ALA A 95 -11.00 4.93 -11.61
CA ALA A 95 -11.02 4.16 -10.37
C ALA A 95 -12.38 4.23 -9.65
N ASP A 96 -13.48 4.13 -10.40
CA ASP A 96 -14.87 4.24 -9.94
C ASP A 96 -15.52 2.88 -9.64
N SER A 97 -14.75 1.80 -9.68
CA SER A 97 -15.18 0.41 -9.42
C SER A 97 -14.16 -0.30 -8.52
N LEU A 98 -14.50 -1.50 -8.04
CA LEU A 98 -13.56 -2.35 -7.29
C LEU A 98 -12.35 -2.73 -8.14
N GLU A 99 -12.58 -3.09 -9.39
CA GLU A 99 -11.53 -3.40 -10.35
C GLU A 99 -10.65 -2.17 -10.64
N GLY A 100 -11.29 -1.00 -10.82
CA GLY A 100 -10.60 0.28 -10.99
C GLY A 100 -9.74 0.65 -9.79
N MET A 101 -10.25 0.45 -8.58
CA MET A 101 -9.51 0.63 -7.33
C MET A 101 -8.27 -0.27 -7.25
N VAL A 102 -8.41 -1.57 -7.53
CA VAL A 102 -7.28 -2.52 -7.49
C VAL A 102 -6.25 -2.17 -8.54
N ARG A 103 -6.69 -1.80 -9.75
CA ARG A 103 -5.78 -1.33 -10.81
C ARG A 103 -5.01 -0.08 -10.38
N LEU A 104 -5.67 0.89 -9.73
CA LEU A 104 -5.03 2.08 -9.19
C LEU A 104 -3.96 1.71 -8.15
N ILE A 105 -4.27 0.79 -7.22
CA ILE A 105 -3.30 0.30 -6.24
C ILE A 105 -2.10 -0.34 -6.95
N ASN A 106 -2.35 -1.21 -7.93
CA ASN A 106 -1.29 -1.90 -8.67
C ASN A 106 -0.39 -0.95 -9.47
N VAL A 107 -0.98 0.01 -10.18
CA VAL A 107 -0.23 1.01 -10.94
C VAL A 107 0.59 1.90 -9.99
N GLY A 108 -0.02 2.41 -8.92
CA GLY A 108 0.67 3.21 -7.92
C GLY A 108 1.81 2.46 -7.25
N TYR A 109 1.62 1.17 -6.97
CA TYR A 109 2.65 0.30 -6.46
C TYR A 109 3.87 0.27 -7.38
N HIS A 110 3.70 0.02 -8.68
CA HIS A 110 4.80 -0.03 -9.64
C HIS A 110 5.43 1.33 -9.93
N MET A 111 4.65 2.41 -9.93
CA MET A 111 5.15 3.78 -10.10
C MET A 111 6.11 4.20 -8.98
N HIS A 112 5.92 3.67 -7.79
CA HIS A 112 6.71 4.00 -6.61
C HIS A 112 7.90 3.04 -6.39
N HIS A 113 8.18 2.17 -7.36
CA HIS A 113 9.32 1.26 -7.32
C HIS A 113 10.12 1.30 -8.62
N ARG A 114 11.42 1.05 -8.49
CA ARG A 114 12.31 0.85 -9.63
C ARG A 114 13.26 -0.31 -9.36
N ARG A 115 13.89 -0.84 -10.37
CA ARG A 115 14.94 -1.85 -10.27
C ARG A 115 16.16 -1.39 -11.06
N ASP A 116 17.33 -1.41 -10.43
CA ASP A 116 18.61 -1.02 -11.03
C ASP A 116 18.50 0.35 -11.75
N GLY A 117 17.81 1.31 -11.13
CA GLY A 117 17.55 2.66 -11.66
C GLY A 117 16.42 2.76 -12.69
N VAL A 118 15.80 1.64 -13.12
CA VAL A 118 14.74 1.61 -14.12
C VAL A 118 13.36 1.56 -13.44
N PRO A 119 12.46 2.53 -13.66
CA PRO A 119 11.10 2.51 -13.12
C PRO A 119 10.31 1.26 -13.56
N LEU A 120 9.49 0.72 -12.66
CA LEU A 120 8.66 -0.46 -12.94
C LEU A 120 7.32 -0.12 -13.63
N HIS A 121 7.05 1.15 -13.82
CA HIS A 121 5.94 1.65 -14.62
C HIS A 121 6.42 2.75 -15.57
N ASP A 122 6.10 2.59 -16.83
CA ASP A 122 6.30 3.60 -17.87
C ASP A 122 4.92 4.15 -18.28
N PRO A 123 4.71 5.47 -18.32
CA PRO A 123 3.41 6.06 -18.67
C PRO A 123 2.90 5.66 -20.06
N VAL A 124 3.79 5.30 -20.99
CA VAL A 124 3.43 4.92 -22.37
C VAL A 124 3.38 3.40 -22.54
N LYS A 125 4.38 2.69 -22.01
CA LYS A 125 4.52 1.23 -22.19
C LYS A 125 3.79 0.42 -21.13
N GLY A 126 3.36 1.04 -20.03
CA GLY A 126 2.70 0.39 -18.92
C GLY A 126 3.68 -0.27 -17.93
N LEU A 127 3.27 -1.38 -17.33
CA LEU A 127 4.06 -2.08 -16.31
C LEU A 127 5.26 -2.80 -16.94
N THR A 128 6.42 -2.66 -16.29
CA THR A 128 7.59 -3.45 -16.61
C THR A 128 7.51 -4.80 -15.88
N PRO A 129 7.67 -5.94 -16.57
CA PRO A 129 7.73 -7.24 -15.92
C PRO A 129 8.81 -7.27 -14.84
N SER A 130 8.45 -7.65 -13.63
CA SER A 130 9.37 -7.68 -12.49
C SER A 130 8.93 -8.71 -11.46
N LEU A 131 9.85 -9.11 -10.60
CA LEU A 131 9.58 -10.03 -9.48
C LEU A 131 9.03 -9.31 -8.24
N ILE A 132 8.72 -8.01 -8.34
CA ILE A 132 8.20 -7.25 -7.19
C ILE A 132 6.77 -7.67 -6.81
N GLY A 133 6.08 -8.37 -7.70
CA GLY A 133 4.71 -8.84 -7.51
C GLY A 133 3.65 -7.83 -7.98
N SER A 134 2.39 -8.10 -7.61
CA SER A 134 1.24 -7.35 -8.11
C SER A 134 0.05 -7.35 -7.13
N TYR A 135 -0.95 -6.54 -7.48
CA TYR A 135 -2.31 -6.62 -6.93
C TYR A 135 -3.27 -7.00 -8.06
N GLU A 136 -4.02 -8.07 -7.86
CA GLU A 136 -5.01 -8.54 -8.82
C GLU A 136 -6.37 -8.72 -8.16
N GLY A 137 -7.41 -8.18 -8.79
CA GLY A 137 -8.77 -8.23 -8.26
C GLY A 137 -9.74 -8.93 -9.21
N ARG A 138 -10.66 -9.72 -8.66
CA ARG A 138 -11.71 -10.36 -9.43
C ARG A 138 -13.02 -10.48 -8.66
N LYS A 139 -14.11 -10.28 -9.36
CA LYS A 139 -15.45 -10.55 -8.87
C LYS A 139 -15.66 -12.07 -8.83
N VAL A 140 -16.12 -12.58 -7.69
CA VAL A 140 -16.47 -14.00 -7.50
C VAL A 140 -17.98 -14.19 -7.59
N SER A 141 -18.74 -13.27 -7.00
CA SER A 141 -20.19 -13.19 -7.08
C SER A 141 -20.65 -11.74 -6.90
N ASP A 142 -21.95 -11.49 -6.92
CA ASP A 142 -22.48 -10.14 -6.70
C ASP A 142 -22.17 -9.60 -5.29
N SER A 143 -21.96 -10.48 -4.32
CA SER A 143 -21.63 -10.11 -2.95
C SER A 143 -20.18 -10.36 -2.55
N VAL A 144 -19.34 -10.92 -3.44
CA VAL A 144 -17.96 -11.31 -3.13
C VAL A 144 -16.99 -10.79 -4.18
N PHE A 145 -15.97 -10.08 -3.73
CA PHE A 145 -14.82 -9.69 -4.51
C PHE A 145 -13.53 -10.17 -3.82
N VAL A 146 -12.57 -10.63 -4.59
CA VAL A 146 -11.30 -11.17 -4.06
C VAL A 146 -10.15 -10.37 -4.63
N ILE A 147 -9.17 -10.07 -3.78
CA ILE A 147 -7.92 -9.39 -4.17
C ILE A 147 -6.75 -10.27 -3.78
N GLU A 148 -5.93 -10.62 -4.75
CA GLU A 148 -4.65 -11.25 -4.53
C GLU A 148 -3.56 -10.18 -4.42
N CYS A 149 -2.79 -10.26 -3.33
CA CYS A 149 -1.72 -9.33 -3.00
C CYS A 149 -0.39 -10.11 -3.02
N ALA A 150 0.27 -10.15 -4.16
CA ALA A 150 1.57 -10.80 -4.34
C ALA A 150 2.68 -9.74 -4.28
N ASN A 151 2.94 -9.19 -3.09
CA ASN A 151 3.91 -8.12 -2.85
C ASN A 151 4.63 -8.33 -1.51
N PRO A 152 5.77 -7.67 -1.21
CA PRO A 152 6.55 -7.90 0.01
C PRO A 152 6.02 -7.20 1.26
N TYR A 153 5.04 -6.31 1.15
CA TYR A 153 4.56 -5.49 2.25
C TYR A 153 3.73 -6.29 3.28
N PRO A 154 3.60 -5.81 4.53
CA PRO A 154 2.76 -6.46 5.53
C PRO A 154 1.29 -6.58 5.08
N CYS A 155 0.68 -7.75 5.28
CA CYS A 155 -0.70 -8.02 4.88
C CYS A 155 -1.72 -7.03 5.46
N LEU A 156 -1.48 -6.54 6.68
CA LEU A 156 -2.33 -5.56 7.35
C LEU A 156 -2.28 -4.20 6.67
N PHE A 157 -1.14 -3.85 6.06
CA PHE A 157 -1.02 -2.66 5.24
C PHE A 157 -1.90 -2.78 4.00
N ASP A 158 -1.89 -3.93 3.31
CA ASP A 158 -2.76 -4.19 2.17
C ASP A 158 -4.24 -4.14 2.53
N GLN A 159 -4.62 -4.73 3.69
CA GLN A 159 -5.99 -4.58 4.20
C GLN A 159 -6.37 -3.11 4.39
N GLY A 160 -5.44 -2.31 4.90
CA GLY A 160 -5.62 -0.87 5.05
C GLY A 160 -5.80 -0.15 3.72
N LEU A 161 -4.98 -0.46 2.70
CA LEU A 161 -5.14 0.09 1.34
C LEU A 161 -6.54 -0.21 0.80
N VAL A 162 -6.98 -1.46 0.89
CA VAL A 162 -8.32 -1.87 0.42
C VAL A 162 -9.43 -1.14 1.19
N GLN A 163 -9.34 -1.07 2.52
CA GLN A 163 -10.33 -0.34 3.33
C GLN A 163 -10.39 1.15 3.00
N GLY A 164 -9.22 1.77 2.80
CA GLY A 164 -9.12 3.17 2.37
C GLY A 164 -9.73 3.39 0.99
N GLY A 165 -9.48 2.49 0.04
CA GLY A 165 -10.05 2.50 -1.30
C GLY A 165 -11.58 2.35 -1.29
N LEU A 166 -12.12 1.41 -0.50
CA LEU A 166 -13.57 1.25 -0.33
C LEU A 166 -14.23 2.54 0.18
N ARG A 167 -13.61 3.23 1.14
CA ARG A 167 -14.10 4.53 1.61
C ARG A 167 -14.11 5.58 0.50
N ARG A 168 -13.08 5.59 -0.35
CA ARG A 168 -12.99 6.51 -1.51
C ARG A 168 -14.06 6.22 -2.55
N LEU A 169 -14.41 4.96 -2.77
CA LEU A 169 -15.51 4.54 -3.63
C LEU A 169 -16.90 4.89 -3.05
N GLY A 170 -16.96 5.30 -1.78
CA GLY A 170 -18.22 5.65 -1.12
C GLY A 170 -18.94 4.46 -0.49
N VAL A 171 -18.27 3.32 -0.37
CA VAL A 171 -18.79 2.15 0.34
C VAL A 171 -19.02 2.51 1.81
N LYS A 172 -20.23 2.22 2.31
CA LYS A 172 -20.59 2.55 3.69
C LYS A 172 -19.76 1.76 4.69
N PRO A 173 -19.24 2.38 5.76
CA PRO A 173 -18.56 1.66 6.83
C PRO A 173 -19.42 0.52 7.38
N GLY A 174 -18.83 -0.65 7.56
CA GLY A 174 -19.54 -1.84 8.09
C GLY A 174 -20.38 -2.62 7.07
N SER A 175 -20.62 -2.10 5.86
CA SER A 175 -21.36 -2.85 4.83
C SER A 175 -20.51 -3.91 4.11
N VAL A 176 -19.19 -3.83 4.24
CA VAL A 176 -18.23 -4.77 3.65
C VAL A 176 -17.25 -5.25 4.71
N THR A 177 -17.08 -6.56 4.80
CA THR A 177 -16.03 -7.18 5.61
C THR A 177 -14.82 -7.45 4.72
N VAL A 178 -13.63 -7.07 5.17
CA VAL A 178 -12.35 -7.35 4.50
C VAL A 178 -11.55 -8.31 5.37
N THR A 179 -11.37 -9.54 4.92
CA THR A 179 -10.68 -10.60 5.66
C THR A 179 -9.62 -11.29 4.81
N HIS A 180 -8.62 -11.91 5.46
CA HIS A 180 -7.80 -12.91 4.79
C HIS A 180 -8.61 -14.16 4.49
N GLU A 181 -8.41 -14.76 3.32
CA GLU A 181 -8.96 -16.06 3.00
C GLU A 181 -8.16 -17.15 3.73
N ALA A 182 -8.76 -17.73 4.78
CA ALA A 182 -8.07 -18.66 5.68
C ALA A 182 -7.58 -19.94 4.99
N SER A 183 -8.24 -20.35 3.88
CA SER A 183 -7.85 -21.52 3.06
C SER A 183 -6.67 -21.26 2.12
N ARG A 184 -6.19 -20.03 2.03
CA ARG A 184 -5.09 -19.63 1.15
C ARG A 184 -3.81 -19.35 1.94
N PRO A 185 -2.63 -19.54 1.32
CA PRO A 185 -1.37 -19.12 1.90
C PRO A 185 -1.38 -17.64 2.28
N CYS A 186 -0.61 -17.28 3.29
CA CYS A 186 -0.44 -15.90 3.72
C CYS A 186 1.03 -15.59 3.87
N ARG A 187 1.48 -14.45 3.36
CA ARG A 187 2.87 -13.98 3.43
C ARG A 187 3.41 -13.85 4.85
N ALA A 188 2.53 -13.61 5.83
CA ALA A 188 2.92 -13.62 7.24
C ALA A 188 3.20 -15.06 7.77
N LYS A 189 2.90 -16.09 6.98
CA LYS A 189 3.09 -17.52 7.29
C LYS A 189 3.83 -18.22 6.14
N ASP A 190 4.86 -17.60 5.62
CA ASP A 190 5.74 -18.10 4.55
C ASP A 190 5.05 -18.38 3.20
N GLY A 191 3.87 -17.82 2.97
CA GLY A 191 3.22 -17.84 1.66
C GLY A 191 3.76 -16.75 0.73
N GLU A 192 3.66 -16.96 -0.58
CA GLU A 192 4.11 -16.01 -1.60
C GLU A 192 3.14 -14.84 -1.77
N SER A 193 1.85 -15.07 -1.57
CA SER A 193 0.80 -14.06 -1.68
C SER A 193 -0.20 -14.11 -0.53
N CYS A 194 -1.04 -13.10 -0.43
CA CYS A 194 -2.21 -13.06 0.43
C CYS A 194 -3.46 -12.87 -0.40
N THR A 195 -4.52 -13.58 -0.07
CA THR A 195 -5.84 -13.37 -0.66
C THR A 195 -6.73 -12.63 0.32
N LEU A 196 -7.18 -11.44 -0.04
CA LEU A 196 -8.18 -10.68 0.70
C LEU A 196 -9.56 -10.94 0.10
N ARG A 197 -10.49 -11.33 0.95
CA ARG A 197 -11.90 -11.51 0.61
C ARG A 197 -12.70 -10.31 1.09
N LEU A 198 -13.39 -9.66 0.17
CA LEU A 198 -14.36 -8.62 0.42
C LEU A 198 -15.75 -9.24 0.33
N GLN A 199 -16.50 -9.19 1.42
CA GLN A 199 -17.83 -9.78 1.51
C GLN A 199 -18.82 -8.69 1.87
N LEU A 200 -19.86 -8.50 1.02
CA LEU A 200 -21.03 -7.68 1.36
C LEU A 200 -21.81 -8.32 2.50
N GLY A 201 -22.23 -7.49 3.43
CA GLY A 201 -23.19 -7.89 4.47
C GLY A 201 -24.59 -8.17 3.90
N PRO A 202 -25.46 -8.86 4.65
CA PRO A 202 -26.83 -9.14 4.22
C PRO A 202 -27.59 -7.85 3.87
N GLY A 203 -28.22 -7.82 2.68
CA GLY A 203 -28.99 -6.66 2.21
C GLY A 203 -28.17 -5.41 1.87
N ALA A 204 -26.83 -5.49 1.94
CA ALA A 204 -25.95 -4.41 1.55
C ALA A 204 -25.67 -4.45 0.05
N GLU A 205 -25.42 -3.27 -0.51
CA GLU A 205 -24.95 -3.09 -1.87
C GLU A 205 -23.53 -2.48 -1.84
N TRP A 206 -22.74 -2.66 -2.88
CA TRP A 206 -21.42 -2.02 -2.97
C TRP A 206 -21.49 -0.49 -2.87
N GLY A 207 -22.65 0.08 -3.26
CA GLY A 207 -22.94 1.50 -3.06
C GLY A 207 -21.95 2.43 -3.76
N ILE A 208 -21.24 1.90 -4.75
CA ILE A 208 -20.21 2.59 -5.51
C ILE A 208 -20.93 3.68 -6.32
N ARG A 209 -20.68 4.93 -5.94
CA ARG A 209 -21.28 6.08 -6.63
C ARG A 209 -20.33 6.47 -7.78
N SER A 210 -20.82 6.44 -9.00
CA SER A 210 -20.17 7.16 -10.10
C SER A 210 -20.11 8.65 -9.72
N ARG A 211 -18.94 9.11 -9.28
CA ARG A 211 -18.75 10.52 -8.89
C ARG A 211 -18.48 11.35 -10.12
N VAL A 212 -19.46 12.11 -10.54
CA VAL A 212 -19.20 13.38 -11.20
C VAL A 212 -18.66 14.31 -10.11
N SER A 213 -17.34 14.28 -9.87
CA SER A 213 -16.70 15.17 -8.87
C SER A 213 -16.34 16.49 -9.51
N THR A 214 -16.90 17.58 -8.98
CA THR A 214 -16.62 18.96 -9.37
C THR A 214 -15.64 19.69 -8.44
N ARG A 215 -14.81 19.00 -7.63
CA ARG A 215 -13.77 19.69 -6.84
C ARG A 215 -12.47 18.90 -6.79
N PRO A 216 -11.33 19.47 -7.28
CA PRO A 216 -10.02 18.97 -6.97
C PRO A 216 -9.70 19.31 -5.50
N GLY A 217 -9.48 18.29 -4.67
CA GLY A 217 -8.83 18.48 -3.39
C GLY A 217 -7.37 18.91 -3.60
N PRO A 218 -6.70 19.50 -2.57
CA PRO A 218 -5.28 19.84 -2.66
C PRO A 218 -4.46 18.55 -2.73
N GLY A 219 -4.29 18.04 -3.95
CA GLY A 219 -3.53 16.83 -4.23
C GLY A 219 -2.04 17.15 -4.30
N ILE A 220 -1.22 16.34 -3.68
CA ILE A 220 0.20 16.24 -4.01
C ILE A 220 0.25 15.86 -5.49
N ARG A 221 0.71 16.79 -6.33
CA ARG A 221 1.04 16.50 -7.73
C ARG A 221 2.30 15.64 -7.71
N PHE A 222 2.24 14.49 -8.33
CA PHE A 222 3.38 13.64 -8.60
C PHE A 222 4.21 14.23 -9.75
#